data_4eeff7884d2bc357a6d9db55f48510a3
#
_entry.id   4eeff7884d2bc357a6d9db55f48510a3
#
_cell.length_a   1.000
_cell.length_b   1.000
_cell.length_c   1.000
_cell.angle_alpha   90.00
_cell.angle_beta   90.00
_cell.angle_gamma   90.00
#
_symmetry.space_group_name_H-M   'P 1'
#
loop_
_entity.id
_entity.type
_entity.pdbx_description
1 polymer ?
#
loop_
_entity_poly.entity_id
_entity_poly.type
_entity_poly.pdbx_seq_one_letter_code
_entity_poly.pdbx_strand_id
1 'polypeptide(L)'
;MGIVMLVAGSLSVVLGASSVLGARDVTAEVDSEMRFYAVWYVVAGALLLRASRKVESETWTIRLVAAAFFVAGCSRILSWVVVGRPHLSQLILMVIELILPLVVIPWQASVARRATSDAE
;
A
#
# COMPACT_ATOMS: atom_id res chain seq x y z
N MET A 1 -8.02 -1.79 -4.93
CA MET A 1 -6.85 -1.37 -4.14
C MET A 1 -6.71 0.16 -4.06
N GLY A 2 -6.64 0.90 -5.16
CA GLY A 2 -6.49 2.37 -5.13
C GLY A 2 -7.53 3.11 -4.26
N ILE A 3 -8.81 2.72 -4.33
CA ILE A 3 -9.88 3.29 -3.49
C ILE A 3 -9.61 3.01 -2.00
N VAL A 4 -9.23 1.79 -1.65
CA VAL A 4 -8.94 1.42 -0.26
C VAL A 4 -7.80 2.25 0.30
N MET A 5 -6.74 2.47 -0.49
CA MET A 5 -5.61 3.31 -0.11
C MET A 5 -6.00 4.77 0.06
N LEU A 6 -6.81 5.32 -0.86
CA LEU A 6 -7.31 6.69 -0.73
C LEU A 6 -8.13 6.86 0.55
N VAL A 7 -9.07 5.96 0.81
CA VAL A 7 -9.91 6.03 2.02
C VAL A 7 -9.08 5.85 3.28
N ALA A 8 -8.24 4.82 3.37
CA ALA A 8 -7.41 4.58 4.53
C ALA A 8 -6.41 5.71 4.77
N GLY A 9 -5.74 6.19 3.72
CA GLY A 9 -4.82 7.33 3.81
C GLY A 9 -5.52 8.60 4.27
N SER A 10 -6.67 8.94 3.69
CA SER A 10 -7.44 10.13 4.07
C SER A 10 -7.92 10.06 5.53
N LEU A 11 -8.42 8.88 5.97
CA LEU A 11 -8.79 8.68 7.36
C LEU A 11 -7.57 8.85 8.30
N SER A 12 -6.42 8.32 7.94
CA SER A 12 -5.20 8.46 8.76
C SER A 12 -4.66 9.88 8.77
N VAL A 13 -4.82 10.66 7.69
CA VAL A 13 -4.48 12.10 7.68
C VAL A 13 -5.38 12.87 8.66
N VAL A 14 -6.68 12.58 8.67
CA VAL A 14 -7.65 13.28 9.52
C VAL A 14 -7.58 12.83 10.99
N LEU A 15 -7.58 11.52 11.21
CA LEU A 15 -7.67 10.93 12.56
C LEU A 15 -6.29 10.70 13.20
N GLY A 16 -5.21 10.74 12.42
CA GLY A 16 -3.86 10.47 12.92
C GLY A 16 -3.74 9.08 13.53
N ALA A 17 -3.03 8.99 14.65
CA ALA A 17 -2.78 7.74 15.36
C ALA A 17 -4.05 7.02 15.84
N SER A 18 -5.16 7.74 16.05
CA SER A 18 -6.44 7.14 16.45
C SER A 18 -7.07 6.27 15.34
N SER A 19 -6.61 6.40 14.10
CA SER A 19 -7.00 5.52 13.00
C SER A 19 -6.41 4.11 13.11
N VAL A 20 -5.40 3.90 13.95
CA VAL A 20 -4.70 2.62 14.09
C VAL A 20 -5.27 1.82 15.26
N LEU A 21 -5.88 0.69 14.93
CA LEU A 21 -6.42 -0.22 15.96
C LEU A 21 -5.28 -0.76 16.83
N GLY A 22 -5.43 -0.61 18.15
CA GLY A 22 -4.43 -1.03 19.15
C GLY A 22 -3.38 0.02 19.49
N ALA A 23 -3.39 1.20 18.87
CA ALA A 23 -2.54 2.31 19.29
C ALA A 23 -2.97 2.83 20.68
N ARG A 24 -2.01 2.95 21.60
CA ARG A 24 -2.20 3.49 22.94
C ARG A 24 -1.05 4.44 23.25
N ASP A 25 -1.32 5.48 24.01
CA ASP A 25 -0.31 6.42 24.53
C ASP A 25 0.63 6.97 23.45
N VAL A 26 0.05 7.35 22.31
CA VAL A 26 0.79 7.86 21.16
C VAL A 26 1.22 9.30 21.43
N THR A 27 2.52 9.58 21.28
CA THR A 27 3.04 10.96 21.43
C THR A 27 2.65 11.82 20.22
N ALA A 28 2.71 13.15 20.38
CA ALA A 28 2.42 14.10 19.31
C ALA A 28 3.35 13.93 18.10
N GLU A 29 4.61 13.56 18.35
CA GLU A 29 5.60 13.30 17.31
C GLU A 29 5.20 12.10 16.45
N VAL A 30 4.79 11.00 17.09
CA VAL A 30 4.35 9.79 16.37
C VAL A 30 3.06 10.05 15.60
N ASP A 31 2.10 10.79 16.17
CA ASP A 31 0.87 11.20 15.47
C ASP A 31 1.18 12.04 14.23
N SER A 32 2.10 13.01 14.35
CA SER A 32 2.55 13.85 13.25
C SER A 32 3.20 13.04 12.12
N GLU A 33 4.12 12.12 12.45
CA GLU A 33 4.76 11.23 11.49
C GLU A 33 3.74 10.33 10.78
N MET A 34 2.77 9.79 11.50
CA MET A 34 1.72 8.96 10.91
C MET A 34 0.87 9.74 9.89
N ARG A 35 0.50 10.99 10.20
CA ARG A 35 -0.22 11.86 9.24
C ARG A 35 0.62 12.15 8.01
N PHE A 36 1.92 12.43 8.19
CA PHE A 36 2.85 12.65 7.09
C PHE A 36 2.93 11.41 6.17
N TYR A 37 3.13 10.22 6.72
CA TYR A 37 3.17 8.99 5.91
C TYR A 37 1.83 8.65 5.27
N ALA A 38 0.71 8.99 5.91
CA ALA A 38 -0.62 8.76 5.36
C ALA A 38 -0.87 9.53 4.05
N VAL A 39 -0.24 10.70 3.85
CA VAL A 39 -0.29 11.43 2.58
C VAL A 39 0.24 10.58 1.42
N TRP A 40 1.29 9.81 1.64
CA TRP A 40 1.85 8.93 0.60
C TRP A 40 0.91 7.80 0.21
N TYR A 41 0.08 7.30 1.16
CA TYR A 41 -1.00 6.37 0.85
C TYR A 41 -2.06 6.99 -0.07
N VAL A 42 -2.42 8.24 0.17
CA VAL A 42 -3.35 9.00 -0.70
C VAL A 42 -2.76 9.14 -2.10
N VAL A 43 -1.50 9.57 -2.19
CA VAL A 43 -0.80 9.74 -3.48
C VAL A 43 -0.72 8.41 -4.24
N ALA A 44 -0.28 7.35 -3.58
CA ALA A 44 -0.18 6.02 -4.20
C ALA A 44 -1.56 5.48 -4.64
N GLY A 45 -2.60 5.71 -3.84
CA GLY A 45 -3.98 5.36 -4.18
C GLY A 45 -4.48 6.09 -5.43
N ALA A 46 -4.21 7.40 -5.54
CA ALA A 46 -4.55 8.21 -6.70
C ALA A 46 -3.80 7.75 -7.96
N LEU A 47 -2.50 7.45 -7.84
CA LEU A 47 -1.69 6.92 -8.94
C LEU A 47 -2.21 5.56 -9.44
N LEU A 48 -2.59 4.66 -8.53
CA LEU A 48 -3.16 3.36 -8.90
C LEU A 48 -4.53 3.51 -9.57
N LEU A 49 -5.38 4.43 -9.12
CA LEU A 49 -6.67 4.69 -9.77
C LEU A 49 -6.48 5.27 -11.18
N ARG A 50 -5.50 6.15 -11.34
CA ARG A 50 -5.14 6.64 -12.67
C ARG A 50 -4.62 5.50 -13.55
N ALA A 51 -3.69 4.70 -13.05
CA ALA A 51 -3.09 3.59 -13.78
C ALA A 51 -4.08 2.48 -14.11
N SER A 52 -5.14 2.29 -13.31
CA SER A 52 -6.18 1.29 -13.58
C SER A 52 -7.00 1.55 -14.84
N ARG A 53 -6.95 2.76 -15.37
CA ARG A 53 -7.62 3.12 -16.64
C ARG A 53 -6.83 2.71 -17.88
N LYS A 54 -5.53 2.41 -17.72
CA LYS A 54 -4.60 2.05 -18.79
C LYS A 54 -3.57 1.03 -18.29
N VAL A 55 -4.06 -0.09 -17.77
CA VAL A 55 -3.22 -1.13 -17.12
C VAL A 55 -2.14 -1.66 -18.06
N GLU A 56 -2.45 -1.73 -19.35
CA GLU A 56 -1.54 -2.22 -20.40
C GLU A 56 -0.31 -1.31 -20.60
N SER A 57 -0.46 0.01 -20.43
CA SER A 57 0.60 0.99 -20.67
C SER A 57 1.27 1.51 -19.39
N GLU A 58 0.57 1.49 -18.24
CA GLU A 58 1.05 2.02 -16.96
C GLU A 58 1.86 1.00 -16.15
N THR A 59 2.64 0.19 -16.83
CA THR A 59 3.44 -0.90 -16.24
C THR A 59 4.36 -0.41 -15.13
N TRP A 60 5.04 0.70 -15.32
CA TRP A 60 5.99 1.25 -14.35
C TRP A 60 5.29 1.68 -13.05
N THR A 61 4.21 2.44 -13.17
CA THR A 61 3.44 2.93 -12.02
C THR A 61 2.93 1.78 -11.15
N ILE A 62 2.34 0.76 -11.80
CA ILE A 62 1.77 -0.38 -11.09
C ILE A 62 2.87 -1.19 -10.39
N ARG A 63 3.99 -1.46 -11.07
CA ARG A 63 5.11 -2.21 -10.50
C ARG A 63 5.82 -1.45 -9.39
N LEU A 64 6.01 -0.14 -9.52
CA LEU A 64 6.63 0.69 -8.50
C LEU A 64 5.79 0.69 -7.22
N VAL A 65 4.48 0.91 -7.33
CA VAL A 65 3.58 0.88 -6.16
C VAL A 65 3.53 -0.52 -5.55
N ALA A 66 3.48 -1.58 -6.37
CA ALA A 66 3.51 -2.95 -5.88
C ALA A 66 4.83 -3.27 -5.14
N ALA A 67 5.97 -2.84 -5.66
CA ALA A 67 7.28 -3.00 -5.01
C ALA A 67 7.33 -2.23 -3.68
N ALA A 68 6.83 -0.99 -3.63
CA ALA A 68 6.75 -0.21 -2.40
C ALA A 68 5.89 -0.92 -1.33
N PHE A 69 4.78 -1.55 -1.72
CA PHE A 69 3.97 -2.37 -0.83
C PHE A 69 4.72 -3.58 -0.28
N PHE A 70 5.48 -4.26 -1.12
CA PHE A 70 6.29 -5.40 -0.69
C PHE A 70 7.34 -4.97 0.36
N VAL A 71 8.02 -3.86 0.11
CA VAL A 71 9.00 -3.29 1.05
C VAL A 71 8.32 -2.87 2.36
N ALA A 72 7.11 -2.28 2.29
CA ALA A 72 6.34 -1.94 3.47
C ALA A 72 5.98 -3.18 4.30
N GLY A 73 5.54 -4.27 3.66
CA GLY A 73 5.30 -5.55 4.33
C GLY A 73 6.55 -6.11 5.01
N CYS A 74 7.71 -6.05 4.34
CA CYS A 74 9.00 -6.44 4.94
C CYS A 74 9.37 -5.57 6.16
N SER A 75 9.12 -4.25 6.10
CA SER A 75 9.38 -3.36 7.23
C SER A 75 8.50 -3.68 8.46
N ARG A 76 7.27 -4.17 8.25
CA ARG A 76 6.41 -4.64 9.33
C ARG A 76 6.95 -5.92 9.99
N ILE A 77 7.55 -6.83 9.19
CA ILE A 77 8.25 -8.00 9.76
C ILE A 77 9.39 -7.56 10.65
N LEU A 78 10.19 -6.60 10.19
CA LEU A 78 11.29 -6.05 10.99
C LEU A 78 10.77 -5.43 12.30
N SER A 79 9.70 -4.64 12.24
CA SER A 79 9.07 -4.08 13.45
C SER A 79 8.61 -5.17 14.42
N TRP A 80 8.01 -6.24 13.90
CA TRP A 80 7.59 -7.38 14.74
C TRP A 80 8.77 -8.04 15.44
N VAL A 81 9.89 -8.23 14.76
CA VAL A 81 11.09 -8.85 15.34
C VAL A 81 11.73 -7.96 16.39
N VAL A 82 11.78 -6.64 16.15
CA VAL A 82 12.50 -5.68 17.02
C VAL A 82 11.66 -5.22 18.20
N VAL A 83 10.38 -4.94 17.99
CA VAL A 83 9.50 -4.31 18.99
C VAL A 83 8.57 -5.32 19.65
N GLY A 84 8.21 -6.39 18.93
CA GLY A 84 7.29 -7.41 19.39
C GLY A 84 6.01 -7.50 18.57
N ARG A 85 5.12 -8.43 18.97
CA ARG A 85 3.91 -8.76 18.21
C ARG A 85 2.93 -7.58 18.12
N PRO A 86 2.62 -7.10 16.91
CA PRO A 86 1.65 -6.03 16.72
C PRO A 86 0.20 -6.54 16.88
N HIS A 87 -0.75 -5.61 16.88
CA HIS A 87 -2.19 -5.93 16.86
C HIS A 87 -2.54 -6.76 15.62
N LEU A 88 -3.56 -7.64 15.74
CA LEU A 88 -3.98 -8.56 14.65
C LEU A 88 -4.25 -7.85 13.32
N SER A 89 -4.84 -6.66 13.35
CA SER A 89 -5.09 -5.86 12.14
C SER A 89 -3.80 -5.54 11.37
N GLN A 90 -2.71 -5.26 12.07
CA GLN A 90 -1.41 -4.98 11.46
C GLN A 90 -0.77 -6.23 10.85
N LEU A 91 -1.00 -7.40 11.46
CA LEU A 91 -0.57 -8.69 10.89
C LEU A 91 -1.32 -9.01 9.59
N ILE A 92 -2.63 -8.75 9.55
CA ILE A 92 -3.44 -8.93 8.34
C ILE A 92 -2.93 -8.00 7.22
N LEU A 93 -2.69 -6.72 7.52
CA LEU A 93 -2.15 -5.76 6.56
C LEU A 93 -0.77 -6.20 6.05
N MET A 94 0.12 -6.67 6.92
CA MET A 94 1.43 -7.19 6.55
C MET A 94 1.32 -8.34 5.54
N VAL A 95 0.43 -9.30 5.78
CA VAL A 95 0.21 -10.43 4.86
C VAL A 95 -0.31 -9.94 3.52
N ILE A 96 -1.26 -9.02 3.51
CA ILE A 96 -1.80 -8.42 2.28
C ILE A 96 -0.68 -7.69 1.51
N GLU A 97 0.12 -6.88 2.18
CA GLU A 97 1.22 -6.11 1.59
C GLU A 97 2.29 -7.00 0.96
N LEU A 98 2.54 -8.19 1.52
CA LEU A 98 3.51 -9.16 0.97
C LEU A 98 2.93 -9.97 -0.20
N ILE A 99 1.68 -10.42 -0.10
CA ILE A 99 1.08 -11.30 -1.11
C ILE A 99 0.62 -10.54 -2.34
N LEU A 100 0.03 -9.35 -2.14
CA LEU A 100 -0.59 -8.59 -3.23
C LEU A 100 0.36 -8.28 -4.40
N PRO A 101 1.60 -7.83 -4.18
CA PRO A 101 2.56 -7.59 -5.25
C PRO A 101 2.89 -8.85 -6.07
N LEU A 102 2.96 -10.01 -5.39
CA LEU A 102 3.23 -11.30 -6.03
C LEU A 102 2.11 -11.73 -6.98
N VAL A 103 0.89 -11.25 -6.77
CA VAL A 103 -0.27 -11.50 -7.64
C VAL A 103 -0.40 -10.41 -8.71
N VAL A 104 -0.27 -9.14 -8.32
CA VAL A 104 -0.52 -7.99 -9.21
C VAL A 104 0.53 -7.87 -10.31
N ILE A 105 1.81 -8.11 -10.00
CA ILE A 105 2.89 -7.97 -10.99
C ILE A 105 2.77 -8.96 -12.14
N PRO A 106 2.61 -10.29 -11.92
CA PRO A 106 2.43 -11.23 -13.02
C PRO A 106 1.10 -11.06 -13.76
N TRP A 107 0.02 -10.69 -13.04
CA TRP A 107 -1.25 -10.38 -13.67
C TRP A 107 -1.11 -9.18 -14.63
N GLN A 108 -0.53 -8.07 -14.19
CA GLN A 108 -0.28 -6.90 -15.04
C GLN A 108 0.59 -7.24 -16.25
N ALA A 109 1.64 -8.06 -16.05
CA ALA A 109 2.50 -8.51 -17.15
C ALA A 109 1.73 -9.35 -18.18
N SER A 110 0.74 -10.13 -17.76
CA SER A 110 -0.10 -10.91 -18.68
C SER A 110 -1.04 -10.02 -19.50
N VAL A 111 -1.61 -8.98 -18.87
CA VAL A 111 -2.47 -8.01 -19.56
C VAL A 111 -1.68 -7.22 -20.60
N ALA A 112 -0.50 -6.73 -20.24
CA ALA A 112 0.35 -5.98 -21.17
C ALA A 112 0.77 -6.81 -22.40
N ARG A 113 1.10 -8.10 -22.22
CA ARG A 113 1.44 -9.00 -23.33
C ARG A 113 0.27 -9.24 -24.27
N ARG A 114 -0.95 -9.41 -23.77
CA ARG A 114 -2.14 -9.60 -24.61
C ARG A 114 -2.42 -8.37 -25.46
N ALA A 115 -2.33 -7.18 -24.86
CA ALA A 115 -2.55 -5.93 -25.59
C ALA A 115 -1.56 -5.71 -26.75
N THR A 116 -0.31 -6.17 -26.64
CA THR A 116 0.68 -6.14 -27.73
C THR A 116 0.36 -7.17 -28.81
N SER A 117 -0.10 -8.35 -28.46
CA SER A 117 -0.47 -9.39 -29.43
C SER A 117 -1.71 -9.05 -30.24
N ASP A 118 -2.66 -8.32 -29.69
CA ASP A 118 -3.89 -7.90 -30.38
C ASP A 118 -3.67 -6.68 -31.30
N ALA A 119 -2.49 -6.05 -31.22
CA ALA A 119 -2.11 -4.89 -32.06
C ALA A 119 -1.29 -5.26 -33.30
N GLU A 120 -0.84 -6.53 -33.43
CA GLU A 120 -0.12 -7.11 -34.60
C GLU A 120 -1.09 -7.81 -35.55
#